data_af68926e6f49878a90022b25c018b1c7
#
_entry.id   af68926e6f49878a90022b25c018b1c7
#
_cell.length_a   1.000
_cell.length_b   1.000
_cell.length_c   1.000
_cell.angle_alpha   90.00
_cell.angle_beta   90.00
_cell.angle_gamma   90.00
#
_symmetry.space_group_name_H-M   'P 1'
#
loop_
_entity.id
_entity.type
_entity.pdbx_description
1 polymer ?
#
loop_
_entity_poly.entity_id
_entity_poly.type
_entity_poly.pdbx_seq_one_letter_code
_entity_poly.pdbx_strand_id
1 'polypeptide(L)'
;DCEGAGAMFQVTTLDVENPPRTEDGNVDYSQDFFGKHASLTVSGQLEGELGATALGCIYTFGPTFRAENSNTPRHLSEFWMIEPEMSFYEIADNMDLAEEFIKYCIKYALEHCADDIQFLNDMFDKELIERLHFVINNDFVRLSYTEGIKILEESGQKFEFPVYWCVDL
;
A
#
# COMPACT_ATOMS: atom_id res chain seq x y z
N ASP A 1 7.86 3.70 9.78
CA ASP A 1 6.67 3.80 10.60
C ASP A 1 5.58 4.54 9.84
N CYS A 2 4.32 4.24 10.05
CA CYS A 2 3.22 4.94 9.39
C CYS A 2 1.93 4.79 10.21
N GLU A 3 0.89 5.55 9.85
CA GLU A 3 -0.43 5.41 10.44
C GLU A 3 -1.03 4.03 10.14
N GLY A 4 -1.52 3.36 11.18
CA GLY A 4 -2.18 2.05 11.08
C GLY A 4 -1.28 0.86 10.74
N ALA A 5 0.02 1.04 10.56
CA ALA A 5 0.92 -0.08 10.33
C ALA A 5 1.28 -0.78 11.63
N GLY A 6 1.07 -2.10 11.64
CA GLY A 6 1.22 -2.95 12.81
C GLY A 6 2.65 -3.47 13.03
N ALA A 7 2.85 -4.77 12.87
CA ALA A 7 4.08 -5.46 13.22
C ALA A 7 5.24 -5.12 12.27
N MET A 8 6.41 -4.79 12.85
CA MET A 8 7.65 -4.55 12.13
C MET A 8 8.63 -5.72 12.30
N PHE A 9 9.37 -6.04 11.25
CA PHE A 9 10.52 -6.93 11.37
C PHE A 9 11.66 -6.21 12.05
N GLN A 10 12.14 -6.76 13.15
CA GLN A 10 13.32 -6.25 13.85
C GLN A 10 14.59 -6.63 13.08
N VAL A 11 15.54 -5.70 13.03
CA VAL A 11 16.87 -5.90 12.46
C VAL A 11 17.89 -5.79 13.60
N THR A 12 18.71 -6.82 13.76
CA THR A 12 19.75 -6.84 14.79
C THR A 12 20.93 -7.69 14.34
N THR A 13 22.14 -7.33 14.77
CA THR A 13 23.37 -8.13 14.63
C THR A 13 23.75 -8.79 15.94
N LEU A 14 22.95 -8.58 17.00
CA LEU A 14 23.17 -9.25 18.29
C LEU A 14 22.80 -10.73 18.19
N ASP A 15 23.45 -11.53 19.03
CA ASP A 15 23.06 -12.93 19.21
C ASP A 15 21.66 -13.00 19.84
N VAL A 16 20.68 -13.49 19.07
CA VAL A 16 19.29 -13.56 19.53
C VAL A 16 19.05 -14.58 20.64
N GLU A 17 19.93 -15.61 20.77
CA GLU A 17 19.83 -16.60 21.83
C GLU A 17 20.41 -16.09 23.13
N ASN A 18 21.45 -15.24 23.05
CA ASN A 18 22.15 -14.72 24.21
C ASN A 18 22.56 -13.25 24.03
N PRO A 19 21.60 -12.33 23.92
CA PRO A 19 21.87 -10.92 23.67
C PRO A 19 22.54 -10.28 24.93
N PRO A 20 23.41 -9.29 24.70
CA PRO A 20 23.97 -8.50 25.82
C PRO A 20 22.79 -7.78 26.52
N ARG A 21 22.97 -7.59 27.86
CA ARG A 21 21.91 -7.00 28.68
C ARG A 21 22.47 -5.83 29.51
N THR A 22 21.57 -4.85 29.71
CA THR A 22 21.79 -3.75 30.66
C THR A 22 21.71 -4.23 32.11
N GLU A 23 22.09 -3.39 33.07
CA GLU A 23 21.94 -3.67 34.51
C GLU A 23 20.49 -3.97 34.91
N ASP A 24 19.49 -3.37 34.20
CA ASP A 24 18.08 -3.61 34.42
C ASP A 24 17.54 -4.90 33.76
N GLY A 25 18.41 -5.66 33.08
CA GLY A 25 18.06 -6.92 32.41
C GLY A 25 17.45 -6.78 31.01
N ASN A 26 17.31 -5.58 30.48
CA ASN A 26 16.85 -5.35 29.11
C ASN A 26 17.95 -5.66 28.10
N VAL A 27 17.59 -5.91 26.84
CA VAL A 27 18.57 -6.06 25.76
C VAL A 27 19.33 -4.75 25.57
N ASP A 28 20.66 -4.83 25.56
CA ASP A 28 21.55 -3.69 25.38
C ASP A 28 21.82 -3.43 23.90
N TYR A 29 20.92 -2.71 23.26
CA TYR A 29 21.04 -2.33 21.83
C TYR A 29 22.18 -1.35 21.56
N SER A 30 22.85 -0.77 22.58
CA SER A 30 24.03 0.08 22.35
C SER A 30 25.19 -0.69 21.74
N GLN A 31 25.19 -2.02 21.90
CA GLN A 31 26.16 -2.95 21.33
C GLN A 31 25.77 -3.49 19.95
N ASP A 32 24.59 -3.15 19.45
CA ASP A 32 24.15 -3.51 18.11
C ASP A 32 24.80 -2.63 17.04
N PHE A 33 24.74 -3.06 15.78
CA PHE A 33 25.28 -2.30 14.63
C PHE A 33 24.77 -0.86 14.57
N PHE A 34 23.47 -0.66 14.79
CA PHE A 34 22.84 0.67 14.78
C PHE A 34 22.95 1.43 16.11
N GLY A 35 23.46 0.79 17.16
CA GLY A 35 23.53 1.36 18.51
C GLY A 35 22.16 1.64 19.15
N LYS A 36 21.08 1.12 18.60
CA LYS A 36 19.69 1.27 19.06
C LYS A 36 18.81 0.21 18.43
N HIS A 37 17.60 0.05 18.97
CA HIS A 37 16.58 -0.79 18.34
C HIS A 37 16.28 -0.29 16.93
N ALA A 38 16.35 -1.19 15.94
CA ALA A 38 16.10 -0.90 14.54
C ALA A 38 15.12 -1.91 13.95
N SER A 39 14.35 -1.48 12.97
CA SER A 39 13.38 -2.31 12.25
C SER A 39 13.40 -2.00 10.77
N LEU A 40 12.93 -2.93 9.95
CA LEU A 40 12.61 -2.64 8.56
C LEU A 40 11.40 -1.69 8.50
N THR A 41 11.42 -0.78 7.54
CA THR A 41 10.34 0.18 7.39
C THR A 41 9.05 -0.49 6.90
N VAL A 42 7.91 -0.02 7.39
CA VAL A 42 6.57 -0.44 6.96
C VAL A 42 5.96 0.51 5.94
N SER A 43 6.55 1.71 5.77
CA SER A 43 6.14 2.78 4.86
C SER A 43 7.15 3.92 4.91
N GLY A 44 7.24 4.71 3.84
CA GLY A 44 7.97 5.98 3.81
C GLY A 44 7.09 7.19 4.16
N GLN A 45 5.85 6.99 4.61
CA GLN A 45 4.85 8.05 4.81
C GLN A 45 5.35 9.17 5.73
N LEU A 46 5.80 8.85 6.95
CA LEU A 46 6.13 9.90 7.93
C LEU A 46 7.35 10.73 7.51
N GLU A 47 8.35 10.11 6.92
CA GLU A 47 9.50 10.80 6.35
C GLU A 47 9.10 11.62 5.13
N GLY A 48 8.16 11.08 4.33
CA GLY A 48 7.55 11.77 3.19
C GLY A 48 6.79 13.02 3.62
N GLU A 49 5.96 12.96 4.65
CA GLU A 49 5.22 14.10 5.18
C GLU A 49 6.15 15.24 5.66
N LEU A 50 7.28 14.90 6.29
CA LEU A 50 8.30 15.89 6.64
C LEU A 50 8.87 16.59 5.40
N GLY A 51 9.13 15.83 4.33
CA GLY A 51 9.57 16.37 3.05
C GLY A 51 8.49 17.24 2.40
N ALA A 52 7.25 16.80 2.40
CA ALA A 52 6.11 17.51 1.80
C ALA A 52 5.87 18.87 2.46
N THR A 53 6.08 19.03 3.78
CA THR A 53 5.96 20.33 4.45
C THR A 53 6.91 21.39 3.91
N ALA A 54 8.05 20.99 3.38
CA ALA A 54 9.05 21.90 2.83
C ALA A 54 8.97 22.05 1.31
N LEU A 55 8.61 20.98 0.58
CA LEU A 55 8.68 20.91 -0.87
C LEU A 55 7.29 20.94 -1.56
N GLY A 56 6.22 20.83 -0.78
CA GLY A 56 4.84 20.82 -1.28
C GLY A 56 4.38 19.42 -1.67
N CYS A 57 4.76 18.94 -2.83
CA CYS A 57 4.42 17.61 -3.32
C CYS A 57 5.67 16.78 -3.48
N ILE A 58 5.69 15.61 -2.88
CA ILE A 58 6.76 14.62 -3.00
C ILE A 58 6.16 13.21 -3.17
N TYR A 59 6.98 12.24 -3.39
CA TYR A 59 6.62 10.82 -3.22
C TYR A 59 7.80 10.04 -2.64
N THR A 60 7.50 8.97 -1.93
CA THR A 60 8.47 7.93 -1.62
C THR A 60 8.26 6.75 -2.56
N PHE A 61 9.34 6.05 -2.90
CA PHE A 61 9.30 4.84 -3.70
C PHE A 61 10.37 3.87 -3.24
N GLY A 62 9.97 2.74 -2.69
CA GLY A 62 10.92 1.77 -2.18
C GLY A 62 10.26 0.52 -1.60
N PRO A 63 11.09 -0.46 -1.18
CA PRO A 63 10.60 -1.66 -0.52
C PRO A 63 10.10 -1.34 0.88
N THR A 64 8.99 -1.97 1.23
CA THR A 64 8.38 -1.91 2.56
C THR A 64 8.17 -3.32 3.09
N PHE A 65 8.17 -3.45 4.43
CA PHE A 65 8.13 -4.75 5.10
C PHE A 65 7.09 -4.73 6.21
N ARG A 66 6.17 -5.68 6.18
CA ARG A 66 5.14 -5.81 7.20
C ARG A 66 5.10 -7.24 7.73
N ALA A 67 5.29 -7.38 9.05
CA ALA A 67 5.34 -8.67 9.75
C ALA A 67 3.93 -9.14 10.19
N GLU A 68 2.92 -8.81 9.40
CA GLU A 68 1.55 -9.21 9.67
C GLU A 68 1.36 -10.70 9.37
N ASN A 69 0.81 -11.43 10.33
CA ASN A 69 0.49 -12.84 10.13
C ASN A 69 -0.84 -12.98 9.38
N SER A 70 -0.82 -12.68 8.09
CA SER A 70 -1.96 -12.75 7.20
C SER A 70 -1.66 -13.65 6.00
N ASN A 71 -2.47 -14.68 5.80
CA ASN A 71 -2.30 -15.68 4.73
C ASN A 71 -3.38 -15.50 3.65
N THR A 72 -3.48 -14.32 3.08
CA THR A 72 -4.37 -14.05 1.94
C THR A 72 -3.57 -13.89 0.65
N PRO A 73 -4.18 -14.09 -0.53
CA PRO A 73 -3.51 -13.90 -1.81
C PRO A 73 -3.01 -12.46 -2.07
N ARG A 74 -3.41 -11.50 -1.24
CA ARG A 74 -3.10 -10.07 -1.38
C ARG A 74 -2.09 -9.55 -0.36
N HIS A 75 -1.61 -10.40 0.57
CA HIS A 75 -0.64 -10.00 1.61
C HIS A 75 0.73 -10.57 1.30
N LEU A 76 1.71 -9.69 1.17
CA LEU A 76 3.12 -9.99 1.07
C LEU A 76 3.86 -9.36 2.24
N SER A 77 4.92 -10.02 2.71
CA SER A 77 5.77 -9.48 3.79
C SER A 77 6.75 -8.43 3.28
N GLU A 78 7.04 -8.42 1.98
CA GLU A 78 7.86 -7.43 1.28
C GLU A 78 7.15 -7.02 -0.01
N PHE A 79 7.04 -5.72 -0.25
CA PHE A 79 6.47 -5.16 -1.48
C PHE A 79 6.95 -3.73 -1.67
N TRP A 80 6.79 -3.22 -2.88
CA TRP A 80 7.15 -1.84 -3.21
C TRP A 80 5.90 -0.96 -3.23
N MET A 81 6.02 0.24 -2.67
CA MET A 81 4.96 1.25 -2.73
C MET A 81 5.46 2.52 -3.39
N ILE A 82 4.56 3.17 -4.11
CA ILE A 82 4.66 4.58 -4.49
C ILE A 82 3.71 5.32 -3.54
N GLU A 83 4.24 6.22 -2.74
CA GLU A 83 3.51 6.89 -1.67
C GLU A 83 3.61 8.42 -1.87
N PRO A 84 2.70 9.02 -2.63
CA PRO A 84 2.67 10.46 -2.83
C PRO A 84 2.16 11.17 -1.57
N GLU A 85 2.85 12.24 -1.19
CA GLU A 85 2.50 13.11 -0.07
C GLU A 85 2.37 14.54 -0.58
N MET A 86 1.17 15.11 -0.47
CA MET A 86 0.84 16.41 -1.01
C MET A 86 0.33 17.35 0.09
N SER A 87 1.15 18.32 0.46
CA SER A 87 0.74 19.36 1.41
C SER A 87 -0.41 20.18 0.85
N PHE A 88 -1.39 20.47 1.69
CA PHE A 88 -2.55 21.31 1.39
C PHE A 88 -3.59 20.69 0.45
N TYR A 89 -3.42 19.43 0.03
CA TYR A 89 -4.45 18.71 -0.73
C TYR A 89 -5.57 18.25 0.20
N GLU A 90 -6.78 18.28 -0.32
CA GLU A 90 -7.96 17.70 0.31
C GLU A 90 -8.35 16.36 -0.35
N ILE A 91 -9.38 15.72 0.16
CA ILE A 91 -9.81 14.41 -0.35
C ILE A 91 -10.17 14.43 -1.85
N ALA A 92 -10.72 15.53 -2.34
CA ALA A 92 -11.05 15.68 -3.75
C ALA A 92 -9.81 15.68 -4.64
N ASP A 93 -8.78 16.46 -4.23
CA ASP A 93 -7.51 16.53 -4.95
C ASP A 93 -6.78 15.18 -4.95
N ASN A 94 -6.85 14.45 -3.83
CA ASN A 94 -6.26 13.13 -3.72
C ASN A 94 -6.97 12.10 -4.62
N MET A 95 -8.30 12.18 -4.71
CA MET A 95 -9.08 11.32 -5.63
C MET A 95 -8.74 11.60 -7.10
N ASP A 96 -8.55 12.86 -7.48
CA ASP A 96 -8.15 13.23 -8.83
C ASP A 96 -6.74 12.72 -9.16
N LEU A 97 -5.79 12.90 -8.24
CA LEU A 97 -4.45 12.34 -8.41
C LEU A 97 -4.46 10.82 -8.53
N ALA A 98 -5.25 10.12 -7.70
CA ALA A 98 -5.35 8.67 -7.76
C ALA A 98 -5.89 8.18 -9.11
N GLU A 99 -6.89 8.86 -9.67
CA GLU A 99 -7.42 8.55 -11.00
C GLU A 99 -6.39 8.78 -12.09
N GLU A 100 -5.72 9.94 -12.10
CA GLU A 100 -4.67 10.25 -13.06
C GLU A 100 -3.51 9.25 -12.99
N PHE A 101 -3.08 8.91 -11.78
CA PHE A 101 -2.00 7.96 -11.55
C PHE A 101 -2.32 6.56 -12.10
N ILE A 102 -3.50 6.02 -11.78
CA ILE A 102 -3.93 4.70 -12.27
C ILE A 102 -4.03 4.70 -13.80
N LYS A 103 -4.68 5.71 -14.37
CA LYS A 103 -4.80 5.84 -15.84
C LYS A 103 -3.45 5.98 -16.52
N TYR A 104 -2.51 6.73 -15.92
CA TYR A 104 -1.14 6.87 -16.43
C TYR A 104 -0.41 5.53 -16.46
N CYS A 105 -0.42 4.78 -15.34
CA CYS A 105 0.23 3.48 -15.27
C CYS A 105 -0.33 2.48 -16.27
N ILE A 106 -1.66 2.43 -16.43
CA ILE A 106 -2.31 1.56 -17.41
C ILE A 106 -1.92 1.93 -18.84
N LYS A 107 -1.95 3.22 -19.20
CA LYS A 107 -1.53 3.70 -20.52
C LYS A 107 -0.08 3.32 -20.80
N TYR A 108 0.80 3.57 -19.83
CA TYR A 108 2.21 3.22 -19.94
C TYR A 108 2.42 1.72 -20.19
N ALA A 109 1.72 0.86 -19.44
CA ALA A 109 1.80 -0.59 -19.59
C ALA A 109 1.29 -1.04 -20.97
N LEU A 110 0.18 -0.50 -21.46
CA LEU A 110 -0.35 -0.81 -22.78
C LEU A 110 0.60 -0.37 -23.92
N GLU A 111 1.31 0.74 -23.75
CA GLU A 111 2.23 1.27 -24.75
C GLU A 111 3.60 0.60 -24.74
N HIS A 112 4.14 0.31 -23.55
CA HIS A 112 5.54 -0.12 -23.40
C HIS A 112 5.71 -1.59 -23.01
N CYS A 113 4.64 -2.26 -22.57
CA CYS A 113 4.62 -3.67 -22.18
C CYS A 113 3.55 -4.46 -22.96
N ALA A 114 3.30 -4.08 -24.23
CA ALA A 114 2.18 -4.60 -25.02
C ALA A 114 2.26 -6.14 -25.17
N ASP A 115 3.43 -6.70 -25.40
CA ASP A 115 3.63 -8.15 -25.56
C ASP A 115 3.29 -8.91 -24.27
N ASP A 116 3.70 -8.37 -23.11
CA ASP A 116 3.40 -8.96 -21.81
C ASP A 116 1.89 -8.89 -21.51
N ILE A 117 1.27 -7.73 -21.77
CA ILE A 117 -0.18 -7.55 -21.61
C ILE A 117 -0.95 -8.50 -22.52
N GLN A 118 -0.51 -8.67 -23.77
CA GLN A 118 -1.14 -9.61 -24.70
C GLN A 118 -1.00 -11.05 -24.22
N PHE A 119 0.18 -11.45 -23.71
CA PHE A 119 0.39 -12.76 -23.14
C PHE A 119 -0.54 -13.02 -21.94
N LEU A 120 -0.64 -12.07 -21.01
CA LEU A 120 -1.54 -12.16 -19.86
C LEU A 120 -3.02 -12.25 -20.29
N ASN A 121 -3.41 -11.47 -21.30
CA ASN A 121 -4.75 -11.53 -21.87
C ASN A 121 -5.05 -12.90 -22.45
N ASP A 122 -4.10 -13.47 -23.18
CA ASP A 122 -4.32 -14.75 -23.88
C ASP A 122 -4.27 -15.97 -22.96
N MET A 123 -3.47 -15.91 -21.91
CA MET A 123 -3.23 -17.06 -21.05
C MET A 123 -4.06 -17.07 -19.76
N PHE A 124 -4.42 -15.91 -19.23
CA PHE A 124 -5.02 -15.83 -17.91
C PHE A 124 -6.38 -15.13 -17.88
N ASP A 125 -6.56 -14.04 -18.63
CA ASP A 125 -7.77 -13.23 -18.56
C ASP A 125 -8.12 -12.61 -19.93
N LYS A 126 -9.02 -13.24 -20.64
CA LYS A 126 -9.42 -12.88 -22.01
C LYS A 126 -10.02 -11.47 -22.15
N GLU A 127 -10.46 -10.89 -21.06
CA GLU A 127 -11.08 -9.56 -21.00
C GLU A 127 -10.13 -8.48 -20.49
N LEU A 128 -8.86 -8.83 -20.19
CA LEU A 128 -7.90 -7.92 -19.57
C LEU A 128 -7.72 -6.63 -20.37
N ILE A 129 -7.43 -6.73 -21.66
CA ILE A 129 -7.18 -5.56 -22.53
C ILE A 129 -8.42 -4.69 -22.64
N GLU A 130 -9.60 -5.28 -22.82
CA GLU A 130 -10.85 -4.54 -22.88
C GLU A 130 -11.12 -3.78 -21.58
N ARG A 131 -10.90 -4.43 -20.44
CA ARG A 131 -11.06 -3.82 -19.12
C ARG A 131 -10.05 -2.69 -18.87
N LEU A 132 -8.79 -2.84 -19.28
CA LEU A 132 -7.80 -1.78 -19.18
C LEU A 132 -8.20 -0.57 -20.04
N HIS A 133 -8.67 -0.78 -21.26
CA HIS A 133 -9.20 0.28 -22.11
C HIS A 133 -10.45 0.93 -21.52
N PHE A 134 -11.34 0.15 -20.91
CA PHE A 134 -12.50 0.70 -20.21
C PHE A 134 -12.08 1.66 -19.09
N VAL A 135 -11.11 1.28 -18.27
CA VAL A 135 -10.64 2.11 -17.15
C VAL A 135 -10.04 3.44 -17.64
N ILE A 136 -9.22 3.43 -18.70
CA ILE A 136 -8.57 4.66 -19.17
C ILE A 136 -9.52 5.60 -19.94
N ASN A 137 -10.61 5.08 -20.47
CA ASN A 137 -11.56 5.85 -21.29
C ASN A 137 -12.78 6.37 -20.53
N ASN A 138 -12.93 6.00 -19.26
CA ASN A 138 -14.06 6.44 -18.44
C ASN A 138 -13.57 7.19 -17.20
N ASP A 139 -14.37 8.15 -16.74
CA ASP A 139 -14.10 8.85 -15.49
C ASP A 139 -14.43 7.96 -14.28
N PHE A 140 -13.66 8.11 -13.22
CA PHE A 140 -13.92 7.38 -11.98
C PHE A 140 -15.09 7.99 -11.22
N VAL A 141 -15.96 7.15 -10.72
CA VAL A 141 -17.06 7.59 -9.87
C VAL A 141 -16.55 7.92 -8.48
N ARG A 142 -16.88 9.10 -7.98
CA ARG A 142 -16.62 9.51 -6.61
C ARG A 142 -17.78 9.02 -5.74
N LEU A 143 -17.53 8.01 -4.93
CA LEU A 143 -18.53 7.31 -4.14
C LEU A 143 -18.20 7.42 -2.65
N SER A 144 -19.15 7.85 -1.84
CA SER A 144 -18.99 7.81 -0.38
C SER A 144 -19.11 6.37 0.14
N TYR A 145 -18.50 6.10 1.29
CA TYR A 145 -18.62 4.80 1.96
C TYR A 145 -20.09 4.41 2.18
N THR A 146 -20.92 5.34 2.68
CA THR A 146 -22.34 5.09 2.94
C THR A 146 -23.11 4.71 1.67
N GLU A 147 -22.86 5.40 0.55
CA GLU A 147 -23.46 5.07 -0.74
C GLU A 147 -22.95 3.72 -1.27
N GLY A 148 -21.66 3.42 -1.08
CA GLY A 148 -21.08 2.12 -1.43
C GLY A 148 -21.75 0.96 -0.69
N ILE A 149 -21.90 1.06 0.62
CA ILE A 149 -22.60 0.06 1.42
C ILE A 149 -24.04 -0.12 0.93
N LYS A 150 -24.76 0.97 0.68
CA LYS A 150 -26.14 0.89 0.18
C LYS A 150 -26.22 0.16 -1.17
N ILE A 151 -25.31 0.45 -2.11
CA ILE A 151 -25.24 -0.25 -3.40
C ILE A 151 -25.02 -1.74 -3.21
N LEU A 152 -24.11 -2.12 -2.30
CA LEU A 152 -23.82 -3.53 -2.01
C LEU A 152 -25.03 -4.25 -1.37
N GLU A 153 -25.70 -3.62 -0.41
CA GLU A 153 -26.93 -4.16 0.22
C GLU A 153 -28.06 -4.34 -0.80
N GLU A 154 -28.22 -3.39 -1.73
CA GLU A 154 -29.28 -3.39 -2.77
C GLU A 154 -28.93 -4.26 -3.99
N SER A 155 -27.67 -4.72 -4.14
CA SER A 155 -27.19 -5.46 -5.32
C SER A 155 -27.86 -6.82 -5.50
N GLY A 156 -28.42 -7.40 -4.44
CA GLY A 156 -28.96 -8.76 -4.44
C GLY A 156 -27.91 -9.86 -4.62
N GLN A 157 -26.64 -9.53 -4.60
CA GLN A 157 -25.55 -10.51 -4.68
C GLN A 157 -25.30 -11.17 -3.32
N LYS A 158 -24.85 -12.43 -3.36
CA LYS A 158 -24.44 -13.15 -2.17
C LYS A 158 -22.94 -12.95 -1.97
N PHE A 159 -22.59 -12.24 -0.90
CA PHE A 159 -21.19 -12.05 -0.48
C PHE A 159 -20.78 -13.15 0.51
N GLU A 160 -19.48 -13.40 0.60
CA GLU A 160 -18.90 -14.36 1.55
C GLU A 160 -19.16 -13.90 3.01
N PHE A 161 -19.05 -12.60 3.26
CA PHE A 161 -19.34 -11.97 4.54
C PHE A 161 -20.57 -11.06 4.44
N PRO A 162 -21.34 -10.91 5.53
CA PRO A 162 -22.49 -10.00 5.55
C PRO A 162 -22.05 -8.55 5.29
N VAL A 163 -22.77 -7.86 4.40
CA VAL A 163 -22.56 -6.43 4.16
C VAL A 163 -23.45 -5.65 5.12
N TYR A 164 -22.85 -4.72 5.85
CA TYR A 164 -23.56 -3.78 6.74
C TYR A 164 -22.68 -2.55 6.96
N TRP A 165 -23.28 -1.47 7.38
CA TRP A 165 -22.53 -0.24 7.67
C TRP A 165 -21.49 -0.47 8.78
N CYS A 166 -20.26 0.01 8.65
CA CYS A 166 -19.05 -0.25 9.45
C CYS A 166 -18.32 -1.58 9.16
N VAL A 167 -18.67 -2.32 8.13
CA VAL A 167 -17.87 -3.47 7.69
C VAL A 167 -16.62 -2.98 6.93
N ASP A 168 -15.49 -3.66 7.11
CA ASP A 168 -14.33 -3.50 6.24
C ASP A 168 -14.62 -4.14 4.87
N LEU A 169 -14.38 -3.38 3.80
CA LEU A 169 -14.67 -3.77 2.42
C LEU A 169 -13.41 -4.25 1.69
#